data_8264bac1d5f2c6c5bf2ce5cfda3c2dde
#
_entry.id   8264bac1d5f2c6c5bf2ce5cfda3c2dde
#
_cell.length_a   1.000
_cell.length_b   1.000
_cell.length_c   1.000
_cell.angle_alpha   90.00
_cell.angle_beta   90.00
_cell.angle_gamma   90.00
#
_symmetry.space_group_name_H-M   'P 1'
#
loop_
_entity.id
_entity.type
_entity.pdbx_description
1 polymer ?
#
loop_
_entity_poly.entity_id
_entity_poly.type
_entity_poly.pdbx_seq_one_letter_code
_entity_poly.pdbx_strand_id
1 'polypeptide(L)'
;MDSLELILHPVRLRIIHAMGGGRERTTSELCRRMTGVSKATVYRQVALLAENGVLDLVGERRVHGAVERRYRLSPSRPQIDPGAATGMTPEEHRKAFLAAASALISEFERYLSGRDADPVADFVGYRQFPLWLSREEVLELVGVLTPYLRELAAKEPTPERRPYTFSPIFFPLEEGAGAPATGTSSEPTGQL
;
A
#
# COMPACT_ATOMS: atom_id res chain seq x y z
N MET A 1 -12.42 -9.96 -15.58
CA MET A 1 -12.04 -10.01 -14.15
C MET A 1 -12.15 -8.60 -13.64
N ASP A 2 -12.86 -8.39 -12.54
CA ASP A 2 -13.01 -7.06 -11.96
C ASP A 2 -11.62 -6.52 -11.54
N SER A 3 -11.36 -5.23 -11.78
CA SER A 3 -10.09 -4.58 -11.42
C SER A 3 -9.76 -4.72 -9.93
N LEU A 4 -10.79 -4.81 -9.10
CA LEU A 4 -10.68 -5.01 -7.66
C LEU A 4 -10.21 -6.44 -7.32
N GLU A 5 -10.87 -7.44 -7.88
CA GLU A 5 -10.47 -8.86 -7.73
C GLU A 5 -9.04 -9.09 -8.20
N LEU A 6 -8.66 -8.38 -9.28
CA LEU A 6 -7.31 -8.43 -9.81
C LEU A 6 -6.26 -7.94 -8.80
N ILE A 7 -6.54 -6.86 -8.05
CA ILE A 7 -5.56 -6.24 -7.16
C ILE A 7 -5.58 -6.87 -5.76
N LEU A 8 -6.73 -7.28 -5.24
CA LEU A 8 -6.89 -7.78 -3.87
C LEU A 8 -6.33 -9.19 -3.60
N HIS A 9 -5.85 -9.90 -4.61
CA HIS A 9 -5.21 -11.19 -4.38
C HIS A 9 -3.88 -11.01 -3.62
N PRO A 10 -3.63 -11.72 -2.50
CA PRO A 10 -2.47 -11.49 -1.64
C PRO A 10 -1.12 -11.50 -2.36
N VAL A 11 -0.91 -12.44 -3.27
CA VAL A 11 0.35 -12.52 -4.03
C VAL A 11 0.49 -11.36 -5.01
N ARG A 12 -0.62 -10.90 -5.63
CA ARG A 12 -0.60 -9.76 -6.56
C ARG A 12 -0.32 -8.46 -5.84
N LEU A 13 -0.93 -8.23 -4.67
CA LEU A 13 -0.61 -7.07 -3.82
C LEU A 13 0.89 -7.04 -3.46
N ARG A 14 1.46 -8.17 -3.04
CA ARG A 14 2.89 -8.27 -2.75
C ARG A 14 3.76 -7.97 -3.97
N ILE A 15 3.36 -8.41 -5.17
CA ILE A 15 4.05 -8.09 -6.43
C ILE A 15 3.97 -6.59 -6.70
N ILE A 16 2.78 -5.98 -6.62
CA ILE A 16 2.56 -4.55 -6.83
C ILE A 16 3.41 -3.72 -5.86
N HIS A 17 3.41 -4.07 -4.59
CA HIS A 17 4.27 -3.41 -3.59
C HIS A 17 5.76 -3.55 -3.91
N ALA A 18 6.21 -4.75 -4.29
CA ALA A 18 7.60 -4.98 -4.67
C ALA A 18 8.03 -4.18 -5.91
N MET A 19 7.07 -3.79 -6.76
CA MET A 19 7.27 -2.98 -7.97
C MET A 19 7.14 -1.47 -7.71
N GLY A 20 6.74 -1.06 -6.52
CA GLY A 20 6.55 0.35 -6.16
C GLY A 20 7.82 1.19 -6.31
N GLY A 21 7.65 2.53 -6.42
CA GLY A 21 8.77 3.48 -6.54
C GLY A 21 9.47 3.46 -7.90
N GLY A 22 8.74 3.24 -8.99
CA GLY A 22 9.29 3.27 -10.36
C GLY A 22 10.26 2.13 -10.68
N ARG A 23 10.30 1.09 -9.85
CA ARG A 23 11.28 -0.01 -9.99
C ARG A 23 10.95 -0.93 -11.15
N GLU A 24 11.96 -1.23 -11.95
CA GLU A 24 11.92 -2.31 -12.92
C GLU A 24 12.43 -3.60 -12.30
N ARG A 25 11.72 -4.71 -12.52
CA ARG A 25 12.12 -6.04 -12.02
C ARG A 25 11.82 -7.13 -13.01
N THR A 26 12.68 -8.14 -12.99
CA THR A 26 12.42 -9.39 -13.68
C THR A 26 11.52 -10.30 -12.84
N THR A 27 10.84 -11.25 -13.49
CA THR A 27 10.04 -12.26 -12.76
C THR A 27 10.92 -13.09 -11.81
N SER A 28 12.17 -13.36 -12.20
CA SER A 28 13.15 -14.06 -11.35
C SER A 28 13.48 -13.29 -10.09
N GLU A 29 13.64 -11.97 -10.16
CA GLU A 29 13.86 -11.10 -9.00
C GLU A 29 12.64 -11.06 -8.08
N LEU A 30 11.43 -11.02 -8.66
CA LEU A 30 10.19 -11.12 -7.89
C LEU A 30 10.08 -12.47 -7.15
N CYS A 31 10.43 -13.58 -7.81
CA CYS A 31 10.46 -14.89 -7.16
C CYS A 31 11.36 -14.93 -5.92
N ARG A 32 12.54 -14.30 -5.98
CA ARG A 32 13.44 -14.23 -4.81
C ARG A 32 12.86 -13.41 -3.64
N ARG A 33 11.94 -12.50 -3.92
CA ARG A 33 11.29 -11.63 -2.91
C ARG A 33 10.00 -12.22 -2.34
N MET A 34 9.39 -13.17 -3.04
CA MET A 34 8.10 -13.76 -2.67
C MET A 34 8.31 -15.03 -1.83
N THR A 35 8.87 -14.90 -0.61
CA THR A 35 9.00 -16.03 0.31
C THR A 35 7.65 -16.70 0.58
N GLY A 36 7.64 -18.02 0.60
CA GLY A 36 6.41 -18.81 0.83
C GLY A 36 5.47 -18.92 -0.39
N VAL A 37 5.88 -18.44 -1.57
CA VAL A 37 5.11 -18.53 -2.82
C VAL A 37 5.91 -19.33 -3.86
N SER A 38 5.28 -20.30 -4.53
CA SER A 38 5.96 -21.07 -5.58
C SER A 38 6.32 -20.16 -6.78
N LYS A 39 7.46 -20.46 -7.43
CA LYS A 39 7.87 -19.74 -8.66
C LYS A 39 6.77 -19.75 -9.71
N ALA A 40 6.14 -20.89 -9.94
CA ALA A 40 5.05 -21.03 -10.91
C ALA A 40 3.88 -20.07 -10.60
N THR A 41 3.52 -19.92 -9.32
CA THR A 41 2.49 -18.96 -8.89
C THR A 41 2.92 -17.52 -9.18
N VAL A 42 4.16 -17.14 -8.86
CA VAL A 42 4.66 -15.77 -9.13
C VAL A 42 4.63 -15.49 -10.63
N TYR A 43 5.14 -16.41 -11.48
CA TYR A 43 5.10 -16.25 -12.94
C TYR A 43 3.68 -16.05 -13.47
N ARG A 44 2.73 -16.88 -13.02
CA ARG A 44 1.32 -16.76 -13.42
C ARG A 44 0.70 -15.43 -12.98
N GLN A 45 1.00 -14.97 -11.75
CA GLN A 45 0.43 -13.70 -11.25
C GLN A 45 1.06 -12.48 -11.95
N VAL A 46 2.35 -12.50 -12.28
CA VAL A 46 3.01 -11.45 -13.07
C VAL A 46 2.40 -11.39 -14.49
N ALA A 47 2.21 -12.52 -15.15
CA ALA A 47 1.57 -12.57 -16.48
C ALA A 47 0.16 -11.96 -16.42
N LEU A 48 -0.66 -12.36 -15.43
CA LEU A 48 -2.01 -11.85 -15.24
C LEU A 48 -2.04 -10.33 -15.00
N LEU A 49 -1.12 -9.81 -14.19
CA LEU A 49 -1.00 -8.37 -13.95
C LEU A 49 -0.59 -7.60 -15.21
N ALA A 50 0.29 -8.19 -16.05
CA ALA A 50 0.70 -7.59 -17.31
C ALA A 50 -0.44 -7.61 -18.36
N GLU A 51 -1.15 -8.72 -18.49
CA GLU A 51 -2.31 -8.86 -19.39
C GLU A 51 -3.43 -7.87 -19.07
N ASN A 52 -3.57 -7.47 -17.79
CA ASN A 52 -4.57 -6.51 -17.35
C ASN A 52 -4.02 -5.08 -17.18
N GLY A 53 -2.86 -4.75 -17.74
CA GLY A 53 -2.32 -3.40 -17.77
C GLY A 53 -1.85 -2.84 -16.43
N VAL A 54 -1.68 -3.69 -15.40
CA VAL A 54 -1.11 -3.28 -14.10
C VAL A 54 0.41 -3.22 -14.18
N LEU A 55 1.02 -4.09 -14.98
CA LEU A 55 2.46 -4.09 -15.27
C LEU A 55 2.72 -3.87 -16.75
N ASP A 56 3.66 -3.00 -17.06
CA ASP A 56 4.20 -2.80 -18.41
C ASP A 56 5.44 -3.68 -18.59
N LEU A 57 5.53 -4.36 -19.73
CA LEU A 57 6.76 -5.00 -20.16
C LEU A 57 7.72 -3.91 -20.69
N VAL A 58 8.84 -3.71 -20.01
CA VAL A 58 9.82 -2.67 -20.35
C VAL A 58 11.07 -3.22 -21.04
N GLY A 59 11.25 -4.54 -21.07
CA GLY A 59 12.37 -5.14 -21.79
C GLY A 59 12.38 -6.66 -21.69
N GLU A 60 13.04 -7.26 -22.67
CA GLU A 60 13.33 -8.69 -22.74
C GLU A 60 14.83 -8.92 -22.94
N ARG A 61 15.37 -9.91 -22.26
CA ARG A 61 16.77 -10.32 -22.44
C ARG A 61 16.87 -11.83 -22.46
N ARG A 62 17.68 -12.37 -23.37
CA ARG A 62 18.01 -13.80 -23.35
C ARG A 62 19.12 -14.08 -22.33
N VAL A 63 18.83 -14.98 -21.40
CA VAL A 63 19.75 -15.43 -20.34
C VAL A 63 19.77 -16.94 -20.33
N HIS A 64 20.91 -17.55 -20.63
CA HIS A 64 21.08 -19.02 -20.67
C HIS A 64 20.00 -19.76 -21.49
N GLY A 65 19.62 -19.22 -22.64
CA GLY A 65 18.62 -19.83 -23.52
C GLY A 65 17.15 -19.54 -23.19
N ALA A 66 16.87 -18.95 -22.02
CA ALA A 66 15.53 -18.51 -21.64
C ALA A 66 15.33 -17.01 -21.87
N VAL A 67 14.10 -16.58 -22.12
CA VAL A 67 13.75 -15.15 -22.20
C VAL A 67 13.40 -14.66 -20.79
N GLU A 68 14.21 -13.74 -20.29
CA GLU A 68 13.93 -13.03 -19.05
C GLU A 68 13.24 -11.71 -19.38
N ARG A 69 12.04 -11.52 -18.83
CA ARG A 69 11.20 -10.34 -19.02
C ARG A 69 11.30 -9.41 -17.83
N ARG A 70 11.45 -8.12 -18.14
CA ARG A 70 11.50 -7.04 -17.14
C ARG A 70 10.21 -6.23 -17.19
N TYR A 71 9.65 -5.98 -16.04
CA TYR A 71 8.38 -5.27 -15.87
C TYR A 71 8.56 -4.07 -14.96
N ARG A 72 7.66 -3.09 -15.08
CA ARG A 72 7.44 -2.01 -14.12
C ARG A 72 5.94 -1.84 -13.87
N LEU A 73 5.57 -1.12 -12.80
CA LEU A 73 4.17 -0.70 -12.64
C LEU A 73 3.79 0.26 -13.76
N SER A 74 2.65 0.01 -14.39
CA SER A 74 2.11 0.91 -15.41
C SER A 74 1.73 2.25 -14.77
N PRO A 75 2.16 3.40 -15.31
CA PRO A 75 1.69 4.72 -14.87
C PRO A 75 0.17 4.88 -15.04
N SER A 76 -0.39 4.24 -16.07
CA SER A 76 -1.83 4.23 -16.39
C SER A 76 -2.58 3.07 -15.74
N ARG A 77 -1.94 2.34 -14.79
CA ARG A 77 -2.61 1.20 -14.14
C ARG A 77 -3.97 1.57 -13.59
N PRO A 78 -4.94 0.65 -13.63
CA PRO A 78 -6.20 0.84 -12.97
C PRO A 78 -5.96 1.22 -11.51
N GLN A 79 -6.34 2.43 -11.14
CA GLN A 79 -6.37 2.81 -9.73
C GLN A 79 -7.54 2.07 -9.11
N ILE A 80 -7.41 1.68 -7.85
CA ILE A 80 -8.58 1.22 -7.11
C ILE A 80 -9.53 2.42 -7.05
N ASP A 81 -10.52 2.40 -7.93
CA ASP A 81 -11.62 3.36 -7.86
C ASP A 81 -12.28 3.18 -6.48
N PRO A 82 -12.51 4.26 -5.72
CA PRO A 82 -13.33 4.19 -4.51
C PRO A 82 -14.66 3.49 -4.74
N GLY A 83 -15.24 3.60 -5.96
CA GLY A 83 -16.41 2.87 -6.39
C GLY A 83 -16.21 1.35 -6.53
N ALA A 84 -15.01 0.89 -6.82
CA ALA A 84 -14.72 -0.54 -6.94
C ALA A 84 -14.79 -1.30 -5.60
N ALA A 85 -14.66 -0.59 -4.48
CA ALA A 85 -14.89 -1.14 -3.15
C ALA A 85 -16.40 -1.21 -2.78
N THR A 86 -17.23 -0.58 -3.59
CA THR A 86 -18.70 -0.56 -3.39
C THR A 86 -19.25 -1.94 -3.72
N GLY A 87 -19.55 -2.74 -2.73
CA GLY A 87 -20.07 -4.10 -2.92
C GLY A 87 -19.18 -5.20 -2.33
N MET A 88 -17.99 -4.85 -1.84
CA MET A 88 -17.18 -5.79 -1.08
C MET A 88 -17.87 -6.17 0.24
N THR A 89 -17.87 -7.46 0.53
CA THR A 89 -18.29 -7.95 1.84
C THR A 89 -17.26 -7.59 2.92
N PRO A 90 -17.66 -7.53 4.21
CA PRO A 90 -16.72 -7.33 5.32
C PRO A 90 -15.58 -8.35 5.33
N GLU A 91 -15.84 -9.58 4.90
CA GLU A 91 -14.83 -10.63 4.82
C GLU A 91 -13.78 -10.36 3.71
N GLU A 92 -14.20 -9.81 2.57
CA GLU A 92 -13.30 -9.40 1.50
C GLU A 92 -12.44 -8.21 1.93
N HIS A 93 -13.00 -7.22 2.62
CA HIS A 93 -12.25 -6.13 3.24
C HIS A 93 -11.22 -6.64 4.25
N ARG A 94 -11.59 -7.60 5.10
CA ARG A 94 -10.67 -8.23 6.05
C ARG A 94 -9.51 -8.92 5.35
N LYS A 95 -9.78 -9.70 4.30
CA LYS A 95 -8.75 -10.37 3.49
C LYS A 95 -7.81 -9.38 2.82
N ALA A 96 -8.36 -8.31 2.24
CA ALA A 96 -7.58 -7.23 1.63
C ALA A 96 -6.66 -6.54 2.64
N PHE A 97 -7.19 -6.19 3.80
CA PHE A 97 -6.43 -5.57 4.88
C PHE A 97 -5.29 -6.48 5.37
N LEU A 98 -5.58 -7.75 5.64
CA LEU A 98 -4.56 -8.73 6.07
C LEU A 98 -3.47 -8.90 5.01
N ALA A 99 -3.82 -8.92 3.73
CA ALA A 99 -2.86 -9.01 2.65
C ALA A 99 -1.96 -7.76 2.58
N ALA A 100 -2.54 -6.57 2.71
CA ALA A 100 -1.80 -5.30 2.73
C ALA A 100 -0.87 -5.21 3.96
N ALA A 101 -1.36 -5.55 5.14
CA ALA A 101 -0.57 -5.57 6.38
C ALA A 101 0.59 -6.57 6.30
N SER A 102 0.34 -7.79 5.81
CA SER A 102 1.39 -8.80 5.63
C SER A 102 2.47 -8.37 4.63
N ALA A 103 2.08 -7.67 3.56
CA ALA A 103 3.03 -7.11 2.60
C ALA A 103 3.89 -6.02 3.25
N LEU A 104 3.28 -5.13 4.05
CA LEU A 104 3.97 -4.07 4.77
C LEU A 104 4.97 -4.64 5.80
N ILE A 105 4.56 -5.63 6.59
CA ILE A 105 5.44 -6.33 7.53
C ILE A 105 6.64 -6.93 6.79
N SER A 106 6.41 -7.64 5.68
CA SER A 106 7.48 -8.27 4.91
C SER A 106 8.46 -7.24 4.30
N GLU A 107 8.00 -6.06 3.89
CA GLU A 107 8.86 -4.97 3.41
C GLU A 107 9.68 -4.37 4.55
N PHE A 108 9.07 -4.17 5.71
CA PHE A 108 9.73 -3.62 6.88
C PHE A 108 10.81 -4.57 7.44
N GLU A 109 10.53 -5.86 7.57
CA GLU A 109 11.51 -6.88 7.94
C GLU A 109 12.71 -6.90 6.98
N ARG A 110 12.45 -6.74 5.68
CA ARG A 110 13.53 -6.67 4.68
C ARG A 110 14.36 -5.41 4.86
N TYR A 111 13.74 -4.27 5.18
CA TYR A 111 14.46 -3.05 5.51
C TYR A 111 15.37 -3.26 6.72
N LEU A 112 14.84 -3.79 7.84
CA LEU A 112 15.61 -4.03 9.07
C LEU A 112 16.75 -5.04 8.87
N SER A 113 16.60 -5.99 7.95
CA SER A 113 17.65 -6.97 7.61
C SER A 113 18.77 -6.38 6.73
N GLY A 114 18.62 -5.15 6.27
CA GLY A 114 19.65 -4.42 5.51
C GLY A 114 20.81 -3.99 6.40
N ARG A 115 22.04 -4.02 5.86
CA ARG A 115 23.25 -3.63 6.61
C ARG A 115 23.28 -2.16 7.04
N ASP A 116 22.60 -1.31 6.27
CA ASP A 116 22.60 0.14 6.45
C ASP A 116 21.25 0.65 7.00
N ALA A 117 20.48 -0.22 7.67
CA ALA A 117 19.20 0.17 8.26
C ALA A 117 19.45 1.05 9.50
N ASP A 118 19.02 2.29 9.42
CA ASP A 118 19.00 3.23 10.55
C ASP A 118 17.61 3.84 10.65
N PRO A 119 16.70 3.29 11.49
CA PRO A 119 15.33 3.77 11.58
C PRO A 119 15.21 5.25 11.98
N VAL A 120 16.15 5.78 12.72
CA VAL A 120 16.14 7.19 13.16
C VAL A 120 16.57 8.11 12.02
N ALA A 121 17.70 7.83 11.39
CA ALA A 121 18.20 8.61 10.27
C ALA A 121 17.31 8.48 9.02
N ASP A 122 16.65 7.32 8.87
CA ASP A 122 15.72 7.05 7.77
C ASP A 122 14.29 7.58 8.04
N PHE A 123 14.05 8.31 9.13
CA PHE A 123 12.74 8.89 9.50
C PHE A 123 11.61 7.86 9.61
N VAL A 124 11.91 6.64 10.07
CA VAL A 124 10.88 5.62 10.29
C VAL A 124 9.89 6.10 11.34
N GLY A 125 8.62 6.01 11.02
CA GLY A 125 7.53 6.47 11.90
C GLY A 125 6.42 5.42 12.05
N TYR A 126 5.94 5.26 13.28
CA TYR A 126 4.85 4.34 13.65
C TYR A 126 3.64 5.09 14.21
N ARG A 127 3.44 6.33 13.76
CA ARG A 127 2.45 7.22 14.38
C ARG A 127 1.04 6.83 13.96
N GLN A 128 0.15 6.79 14.92
CA GLN A 128 -1.29 6.69 14.74
C GLN A 128 -1.92 7.95 15.34
N PHE A 129 -2.85 8.54 14.60
CA PHE A 129 -3.56 9.73 15.02
C PHE A 129 -5.06 9.40 15.12
N PRO A 130 -5.63 9.26 16.33
CA PRO A 130 -7.07 9.27 16.46
C PRO A 130 -7.57 10.68 16.16
N LEU A 131 -8.47 10.78 15.19
CA LEU A 131 -9.02 12.05 14.72
C LEU A 131 -10.55 12.02 14.84
N TRP A 132 -11.12 13.14 15.28
CA TRP A 132 -12.55 13.36 15.24
C TRP A 132 -12.86 14.20 14.00
N LEU A 133 -13.52 13.60 13.01
CA LEU A 133 -13.75 14.24 11.72
C LEU A 133 -15.21 14.11 11.30
N SER A 134 -15.77 15.20 10.82
CA SER A 134 -17.02 15.14 10.06
C SER A 134 -16.80 14.46 8.70
N ARG A 135 -17.90 14.13 8.03
CA ARG A 135 -17.82 13.57 6.66
C ARG A 135 -17.12 14.51 5.68
N GLU A 136 -17.38 15.80 5.82
CA GLU A 136 -16.80 16.85 4.99
C GLU A 136 -15.28 16.95 5.22
N GLU A 137 -14.84 16.92 6.47
CA GLU A 137 -13.42 16.93 6.83
C GLU A 137 -12.68 15.67 6.37
N VAL A 138 -13.34 14.50 6.38
CA VAL A 138 -12.78 13.27 5.78
C VAL A 138 -12.55 13.46 4.29
N LEU A 139 -13.54 14.02 3.57
CA LEU A 139 -13.43 14.24 2.12
C LEU A 139 -12.34 15.27 1.80
N GLU A 140 -12.20 16.32 2.60
CA GLU A 140 -11.14 17.31 2.48
C GLU A 140 -9.76 16.67 2.70
N LEU A 141 -9.57 15.93 3.78
CA LEU A 141 -8.32 15.22 4.08
C LEU A 141 -7.89 14.30 2.93
N VAL A 142 -8.81 13.48 2.44
CA VAL A 142 -8.53 12.58 1.31
C VAL A 142 -8.27 13.37 0.03
N GLY A 143 -9.02 14.45 -0.19
CA GLY A 143 -8.88 15.34 -1.33
C GLY A 143 -7.55 16.07 -1.39
N VAL A 144 -6.95 16.41 -0.26
CA VAL A 144 -5.61 17.01 -0.17
C VAL A 144 -4.52 15.94 -0.28
N LEU A 145 -4.64 14.86 0.47
CA LEU A 145 -3.59 13.85 0.58
C LEU A 145 -3.38 13.07 -0.73
N THR A 146 -4.46 12.70 -1.40
CA THR A 146 -4.38 11.84 -2.60
C THR A 146 -3.63 12.49 -3.77
N PRO A 147 -3.93 13.75 -4.20
CA PRO A 147 -3.17 14.41 -5.26
C PRO A 147 -1.70 14.60 -4.90
N TYR A 148 -1.40 14.98 -3.66
CA TYR A 148 -0.04 15.17 -3.19
C TYR A 148 0.77 13.86 -3.26
N LEU A 149 0.21 12.76 -2.80
CA LEU A 149 0.87 11.45 -2.88
C LEU A 149 1.06 10.98 -4.33
N ARG A 150 0.12 11.30 -5.23
CA ARG A 150 0.27 11.02 -6.68
C ARG A 150 1.43 11.79 -7.28
N GLU A 151 1.56 13.07 -6.96
CA GLU A 151 2.69 13.90 -7.40
C GLU A 151 4.03 13.31 -6.93
N LEU A 152 4.12 12.93 -5.64
CA LEU A 152 5.32 12.30 -5.10
C LEU A 152 5.62 10.95 -5.76
N ALA A 153 4.60 10.14 -6.03
CA ALA A 153 4.74 8.82 -6.65
C ALA A 153 5.15 8.89 -8.14
N ALA A 154 4.90 10.02 -8.81
CA ALA A 154 5.31 10.26 -10.19
C ALA A 154 6.77 10.69 -10.34
N LYS A 155 7.47 10.99 -9.22
CA LYS A 155 8.87 11.41 -9.28
C LYS A 155 9.79 10.28 -9.70
N GLU A 156 10.64 10.57 -10.69
CA GLU A 156 11.63 9.61 -11.19
C GLU A 156 12.73 9.33 -10.13
N PRO A 157 13.27 8.10 -10.12
CA PRO A 157 14.44 7.77 -9.31
C PRO A 157 15.66 8.62 -9.72
N THR A 158 16.36 9.18 -8.74
CA THR A 158 17.65 9.86 -8.93
C THR A 158 18.65 9.37 -7.89
N PRO A 159 19.97 9.62 -8.02
CA PRO A 159 20.96 9.22 -7.02
C PRO A 159 20.68 9.79 -5.61
N GLU A 160 20.02 10.96 -5.53
CA GLU A 160 19.69 11.61 -4.24
C GLU A 160 18.36 11.14 -3.67
N ARG A 161 17.56 10.38 -4.43
CA ARG A 161 16.23 9.92 -4.00
C ARG A 161 16.26 8.48 -3.53
N ARG A 162 15.93 8.28 -2.27
CA ARG A 162 15.71 6.93 -1.72
C ARG A 162 14.22 6.58 -1.84
N PRO A 163 13.89 5.31 -2.13
CA PRO A 163 12.51 4.86 -2.12
C PRO A 163 12.00 4.70 -0.69
N TYR A 164 10.85 5.29 -0.40
CA TYR A 164 10.12 5.13 0.86
C TYR A 164 8.78 4.46 0.61
N THR A 165 8.30 3.69 1.57
CA THR A 165 6.92 3.19 1.61
C THR A 165 6.13 4.06 2.57
N PHE A 166 5.05 4.67 2.07
CA PHE A 166 4.04 5.34 2.88
C PHE A 166 2.73 4.58 2.73
N SER A 167 2.19 4.06 3.83
CA SER A 167 1.02 3.19 3.83
C SER A 167 -0.05 3.73 4.78
N PRO A 168 -0.84 4.71 4.34
CA PRO A 168 -1.93 5.23 5.14
C PRO A 168 -3.05 4.18 5.25
N ILE A 169 -3.46 3.88 6.46
CA ILE A 169 -4.62 3.05 6.79
C ILE A 169 -5.59 3.95 7.52
N PHE A 170 -6.79 4.11 6.97
CA PHE A 170 -7.79 5.03 7.48
C PHE A 170 -9.15 4.32 7.55
N PHE A 171 -9.73 4.29 8.75
CA PHE A 171 -11.04 3.68 9.01
C PHE A 171 -11.65 4.28 10.29
N PRO A 172 -12.99 4.30 10.44
CA PRO A 172 -13.62 4.78 11.66
C PRO A 172 -13.31 3.86 12.85
N LEU A 173 -13.13 4.46 14.00
CA LEU A 173 -13.04 3.75 15.28
C LEU A 173 -14.46 3.53 15.85
N GLU A 174 -14.62 2.52 16.70
CA GLU A 174 -15.86 2.35 17.45
C GLU A 174 -16.09 3.53 18.40
N GLU A 175 -17.33 4.02 18.50
CA GLU A 175 -17.73 5.03 19.47
C GLU A 175 -17.54 4.46 20.87
N GLY A 176 -16.61 5.01 21.65
CA GLY A 176 -16.29 4.57 23.01
C GLY A 176 -14.81 4.61 23.39
N ALA A 177 -13.91 4.57 22.41
CA ALA A 177 -12.48 4.65 22.64
C ALA A 177 -11.98 6.11 22.63
N GLY A 178 -12.47 6.97 23.57
CA GLY A 178 -11.88 8.29 23.76
C GLY A 178 -12.81 9.50 23.70
N ALA A 179 -14.11 9.36 23.93
CA ALA A 179 -14.95 10.52 24.16
C ALA A 179 -14.44 11.27 25.42
N PRO A 180 -14.08 12.57 25.35
CA PRO A 180 -13.81 13.32 26.55
C PRO A 180 -15.08 13.31 27.39
N ALA A 181 -14.98 12.88 28.64
CA ALA A 181 -16.07 12.97 29.59
C ALA A 181 -16.57 14.42 29.57
N THR A 182 -17.80 14.62 29.11
CA THR A 182 -18.49 15.90 29.26
C THR A 182 -18.64 16.15 30.77
N GLY A 183 -17.72 16.95 31.30
CA GLY A 183 -17.80 17.43 32.68
C GLY A 183 -19.08 18.18 32.86
N THR A 184 -20.03 17.57 33.55
CA THR A 184 -21.21 18.22 34.11
C THR A 184 -20.71 19.23 35.13
N SER A 185 -20.57 20.47 34.70
CA SER A 185 -20.40 21.60 35.65
C SER A 185 -21.70 21.74 36.43
N SER A 186 -21.78 21.09 37.58
CA SER A 186 -22.73 21.45 38.61
C SER A 186 -22.31 22.80 39.17
N GLU A 187 -23.08 23.83 38.87
CA GLU A 187 -23.02 25.12 39.56
C GLU A 187 -23.29 24.89 41.05
N PRO A 188 -22.47 25.44 41.95
CA PRO A 188 -22.87 25.56 43.33
C PRO A 188 -23.78 26.77 43.47
N THR A 189 -25.05 26.53 43.68
CA THR A 189 -25.97 27.52 44.24
C THR A 189 -25.44 27.91 45.63
N GLY A 190 -24.84 29.07 45.72
CA GLY A 190 -24.46 29.70 46.97
C GLY A 190 -25.51 30.70 47.39
N GLN A 191 -26.28 30.36 48.44
CA GLN A 191 -27.01 31.33 49.27
C GLN A 191 -26.19 31.68 50.49
N LEU A 192 -26.25 32.97 50.78
CA LEU A 192 -25.95 33.77 51.97
C LEU A 192 -24.63 34.52 51.95
#